data_80aef97275d3d8bffc398abb17d99bf9
#
_entry.id   80aef97275d3d8bffc398abb17d99bf9
#
_cell.length_a   1.000
_cell.length_b   1.000
_cell.length_c   1.000
_cell.angle_alpha   90.00
_cell.angle_beta   90.00
_cell.angle_gamma   90.00
#
_symmetry.space_group_name_H-M   'P 1'
#
loop_
_entity.id
_entity.type
_entity.pdbx_description
1 polymer ?
#
loop_
_entity_poly.entity_id
_entity_poly.type
_entity_poly.pdbx_seq_one_letter_code
_entity_poly.pdbx_strand_id
1 'polypeptide(L)'
;MPYYYTLSAFYTGKEWQEFRQIIIEQRRAEDGLVYDEITGKPILKAYDIILHHKIPLTLENVNDASISLNPENIQIVSFRTHNELHERYGTYTRHIYLVYGCPLAGKKTYVKDRAGIHDLIIDIDRIYGCISNNPPYLKSGRLWDCKEAVRTALLDCVKHKRGKWVNAFIIGGNDYAYTGSRERFCNEYGAELIHIDTDKETALARLASVQDGRDIAEYTKYINTYFDRLQI
;
A
#
# COMPACT_ATOMS: atom_id res chain seq x y z
N MET A 1 -1.82 37.73 22.28
CA MET A 1 -2.21 36.46 21.63
C MET A 1 -2.53 35.44 22.70
N PRO A 2 -3.60 34.61 22.53
CA PRO A 2 -3.81 33.48 23.39
C PRO A 2 -2.64 32.51 23.22
N TYR A 3 -2.28 31.81 24.28
CA TYR A 3 -1.27 30.76 24.25
C TYR A 3 -1.89 29.41 23.87
N TYR A 4 -1.40 28.77 22.82
CA TYR A 4 -1.89 27.50 22.31
C TYR A 4 -1.09 26.34 22.85
N TYR A 5 -1.73 25.43 23.56
CA TYR A 5 -1.12 24.21 24.12
C TYR A 5 -1.22 22.99 23.18
N THR A 6 -2.02 23.11 22.12
CA THR A 6 -2.17 22.08 21.10
C THR A 6 -2.31 22.70 19.72
N LEU A 7 -1.84 22.03 18.68
CA LEU A 7 -2.05 22.47 17.29
C LEU A 7 -3.53 22.51 16.92
N SER A 8 -4.34 21.59 17.45
CA SER A 8 -5.79 21.58 17.21
C SER A 8 -6.44 22.86 17.74
N ALA A 9 -6.06 23.32 18.94
CA ALA A 9 -6.58 24.55 19.52
C ALA A 9 -6.19 25.79 18.69
N PHE A 10 -4.99 25.81 18.11
CA PHE A 10 -4.56 26.84 17.20
C PHE A 10 -5.43 26.87 15.93
N TYR A 11 -5.56 25.74 15.23
CA TYR A 11 -6.31 25.66 13.98
C TYR A 11 -7.82 25.90 14.12
N THR A 12 -8.37 25.71 15.30
CA THR A 12 -9.78 26.05 15.63
C THR A 12 -9.92 27.46 16.23
N GLY A 13 -8.81 28.10 16.56
CA GLY A 13 -8.77 29.44 17.16
C GLY A 13 -9.22 30.54 16.21
N LYS A 14 -9.83 31.62 16.79
CA LYS A 14 -10.36 32.76 16.04
C LYS A 14 -9.29 33.43 15.19
N GLU A 15 -8.08 33.61 15.73
CA GLU A 15 -6.97 34.29 15.04
C GLU A 15 -6.56 33.55 13.77
N TRP A 16 -6.46 32.20 13.83
CA TRP A 16 -6.18 31.42 12.65
C TRP A 16 -7.31 31.49 11.61
N GLN A 17 -8.57 31.47 12.05
CA GLN A 17 -9.71 31.53 11.15
C GLN A 17 -9.80 32.86 10.43
N GLU A 18 -9.55 33.96 11.13
CA GLU A 18 -9.50 35.32 10.54
C GLU A 18 -8.32 35.46 9.58
N PHE A 19 -7.14 35.00 9.98
CA PHE A 19 -5.94 34.99 9.13
C PHE A 19 -6.18 34.16 7.85
N ARG A 20 -6.77 32.99 7.99
CA ARG A 20 -7.11 32.11 6.87
C ARG A 20 -8.02 32.80 5.86
N GLN A 21 -9.05 33.47 6.32
CA GLN A 21 -9.97 34.23 5.47
C GLN A 21 -9.25 35.36 4.69
N ILE A 22 -8.41 36.13 5.38
CA ILE A 22 -7.63 37.20 4.78
C ILE A 22 -6.72 36.64 3.67
N ILE A 23 -5.98 35.61 3.94
CA ILE A 23 -5.06 35.01 2.95
C ILE A 23 -5.81 34.48 1.71
N ILE A 24 -6.95 33.83 1.92
CA ILE A 24 -7.76 33.32 0.80
C ILE A 24 -8.24 34.48 -0.08
N GLU A 25 -8.75 35.55 0.50
CA GLU A 25 -9.23 36.73 -0.26
C GLU A 25 -8.09 37.46 -0.96
N GLN A 26 -6.96 37.64 -0.31
CA GLN A 26 -5.79 38.29 -0.91
C GLN A 26 -5.21 37.54 -2.11
N ARG A 27 -5.35 36.22 -2.12
CA ARG A 27 -4.81 35.35 -3.19
C ARG A 27 -5.88 34.84 -4.17
N ARG A 28 -7.09 35.42 -4.07
CA ARG A 28 -8.15 35.16 -5.06
C ARG A 28 -7.77 35.84 -6.37
N ALA A 29 -7.88 35.10 -7.49
CA ALA A 29 -7.58 35.62 -8.81
C ALA A 29 -8.73 36.52 -9.34
N GLU A 30 -8.48 37.27 -10.42
CA GLU A 30 -9.46 38.15 -11.04
C GLU A 30 -10.75 37.46 -11.52
N ASP A 31 -10.66 36.17 -11.84
CA ASP A 31 -11.80 35.32 -12.19
C ASP A 31 -12.63 34.85 -10.98
N GLY A 32 -12.25 35.27 -9.77
CA GLY A 32 -12.92 34.91 -8.53
C GLY A 32 -12.55 33.50 -7.98
N LEU A 33 -11.64 32.78 -8.62
CA LEU A 33 -11.20 31.47 -8.18
C LEU A 33 -9.94 31.54 -7.29
N VAL A 34 -9.72 30.50 -6.52
CA VAL A 34 -8.48 30.28 -5.76
C VAL A 34 -7.73 29.14 -6.45
N TYR A 35 -6.44 29.33 -6.66
CA TYR A 35 -5.60 28.37 -7.36
C TYR A 35 -4.65 27.65 -6.39
N ASP A 36 -4.43 26.38 -6.65
CA ASP A 36 -3.39 25.60 -6.00
C ASP A 36 -2.01 26.11 -6.46
N GLU A 37 -1.24 26.68 -5.53
CA GLU A 37 0.02 27.36 -5.84
C GLU A 37 1.15 26.42 -6.27
N ILE A 38 0.97 25.10 -6.15
CA ILE A 38 1.93 24.10 -6.62
C ILE A 38 1.58 23.62 -8.01
N THR A 39 0.29 23.30 -8.22
CA THR A 39 -0.14 22.66 -9.48
C THR A 39 -0.67 23.66 -10.50
N GLY A 40 -0.95 24.91 -10.09
CA GLY A 40 -1.57 25.95 -10.92
C GLY A 40 -3.04 25.65 -11.30
N LYS A 41 -3.68 24.64 -10.69
CA LYS A 41 -5.06 24.25 -10.99
C LYS A 41 -6.06 25.00 -10.10
N PRO A 42 -7.26 25.34 -10.61
CA PRO A 42 -8.27 25.98 -9.79
C PRO A 42 -8.83 25.02 -8.75
N ILE A 43 -9.07 25.51 -7.53
CA ILE A 43 -9.70 24.78 -6.44
C ILE A 43 -11.19 25.14 -6.44
N LEU A 44 -12.02 24.25 -6.96
CA LEU A 44 -13.43 24.53 -7.23
C LEU A 44 -14.33 24.46 -5.98
N LYS A 45 -13.88 23.83 -4.92
CA LYS A 45 -14.68 23.62 -3.71
C LYS A 45 -14.02 24.29 -2.51
N ALA A 46 -14.76 25.14 -1.81
CA ALA A 46 -14.22 25.90 -0.70
C ALA A 46 -13.61 25.05 0.42
N TYR A 47 -14.14 23.82 0.65
CA TYR A 47 -13.60 22.90 1.64
C TYR A 47 -12.30 22.21 1.21
N ASP A 48 -11.94 22.27 -0.08
CA ASP A 48 -10.68 21.75 -0.62
C ASP A 48 -9.54 22.76 -0.52
N ILE A 49 -9.82 24.02 -0.14
CA ILE A 49 -8.80 25.06 0.03
C ILE A 49 -8.08 24.84 1.36
N ILE A 50 -6.83 24.43 1.30
CA ILE A 50 -5.97 24.24 2.47
C ILE A 50 -4.86 25.29 2.49
N LEU A 51 -4.65 25.91 3.64
CA LEU A 51 -3.48 26.73 3.91
C LEU A 51 -2.39 25.85 4.52
N HIS A 52 -1.40 25.53 3.74
CA HIS A 52 -0.27 24.69 4.13
C HIS A 52 0.87 25.57 4.66
N HIS A 53 1.38 25.25 5.85
CA HIS A 53 2.59 25.88 6.38
C HIS A 53 3.85 25.26 5.75
N LYS A 54 4.66 26.06 5.06
CA LYS A 54 5.93 25.61 4.46
C LYS A 54 6.91 25.16 5.54
N ILE A 55 7.00 25.93 6.65
CA ILE A 55 7.65 25.52 7.89
C ILE A 55 6.58 24.90 8.77
N PRO A 56 6.62 23.57 8.99
CA PRO A 56 5.57 22.88 9.76
C PRO A 56 5.43 23.45 11.18
N LEU A 57 4.19 23.58 11.63
CA LEU A 57 3.92 23.98 13.01
C LEU A 57 4.18 22.82 13.97
N THR A 58 4.83 23.15 15.07
CA THR A 58 5.07 22.28 16.23
C THR A 58 4.56 22.99 17.49
N LEU A 59 4.54 22.31 18.64
CA LEU A 59 4.19 22.95 19.90
C LEU A 59 5.20 24.02 20.33
N GLU A 60 6.42 23.95 19.81
CA GLU A 60 7.49 24.91 20.11
C GLU A 60 7.33 26.23 19.34
N ASN A 61 6.79 26.18 18.11
CA ASN A 61 6.72 27.35 17.22
C ASN A 61 5.29 27.85 16.94
N VAL A 62 4.25 27.14 17.36
CA VAL A 62 2.84 27.52 17.09
C VAL A 62 2.46 28.87 17.71
N ASN A 63 3.11 29.26 18.81
CA ASN A 63 2.89 30.51 19.51
C ASN A 63 3.77 31.65 18.98
N ASP A 64 4.63 31.40 18.02
CA ASP A 64 5.39 32.39 17.30
C ASP A 64 4.60 32.85 16.07
N ALA A 65 4.02 34.07 16.14
CA ALA A 65 3.23 34.63 15.06
C ALA A 65 4.04 34.89 13.78
N SER A 66 5.35 35.06 13.89
CA SER A 66 6.25 35.22 12.73
C SER A 66 6.38 33.94 11.92
N ILE A 67 5.94 32.81 12.48
CA ILE A 67 5.90 31.49 11.83
C ILE A 67 4.45 31.09 11.59
N SER A 68 3.61 31.13 12.64
CA SER A 68 2.26 30.53 12.59
C SER A 68 1.22 31.39 11.85
N LEU A 69 1.37 32.71 11.83
CA LEU A 69 0.49 33.66 11.13
C LEU A 69 1.26 34.51 10.09
N ASN A 70 2.33 33.96 9.55
CA ASN A 70 3.14 34.61 8.53
C ASN A 70 2.63 34.24 7.11
N PRO A 71 2.15 35.24 6.31
CA PRO A 71 1.71 34.99 4.93
C PRO A 71 2.77 34.33 4.05
N GLU A 72 4.05 34.66 4.24
CA GLU A 72 5.16 34.06 3.47
C GLU A 72 5.38 32.57 3.80
N ASN A 73 5.00 32.16 5.00
CA ASN A 73 5.06 30.76 5.42
C ASN A 73 3.83 29.94 4.96
N ILE A 74 2.82 30.59 4.35
CA ILE A 74 1.62 29.94 3.88
C ILE A 74 1.69 29.67 2.38
N GLN A 75 1.19 28.53 1.98
CA GLN A 75 0.94 28.13 0.60
C GLN A 75 -0.48 27.62 0.47
N ILE A 76 -1.26 28.17 -0.48
CA ILE A 76 -2.60 27.66 -0.76
C ILE A 76 -2.48 26.43 -1.66
N VAL A 77 -3.05 25.33 -1.21
CA VAL A 77 -3.05 24.06 -1.95
C VAL A 77 -4.40 23.39 -1.87
N SER A 78 -4.70 22.53 -2.83
CA SER A 78 -5.87 21.66 -2.76
C SER A 78 -5.70 20.60 -1.66
N PHE A 79 -6.79 20.05 -1.16
CA PHE A 79 -6.77 18.92 -0.22
C PHE A 79 -5.92 17.76 -0.75
N ARG A 80 -5.97 17.50 -2.06
CA ARG A 80 -5.15 16.48 -2.72
C ARG A 80 -3.66 16.83 -2.64
N THR A 81 -3.27 18.02 -3.09
CA THR A 81 -1.87 18.47 -3.08
C THR A 81 -1.31 18.52 -1.64
N HIS A 82 -2.11 18.98 -0.67
CA HIS A 82 -1.73 18.98 0.74
C HIS A 82 -1.43 17.56 1.27
N ASN A 83 -2.24 16.58 0.90
CA ASN A 83 -1.98 15.20 1.29
C ASN A 83 -0.75 14.60 0.57
N GLU A 84 -0.49 15.02 -0.66
CA GLU A 84 0.73 14.67 -1.39
C GLU A 84 1.97 15.27 -0.71
N LEU A 85 1.94 16.56 -0.30
CA LEU A 85 3.02 17.22 0.43
C LEU A 85 3.34 16.54 1.77
N HIS A 86 2.31 16.10 2.48
CA HIS A 86 2.47 15.40 3.75
C HIS A 86 2.63 13.88 3.59
N GLU A 87 2.84 13.41 2.36
CA GLU A 87 2.96 11.99 2.04
C GLU A 87 1.80 11.15 2.61
N ARG A 88 0.64 11.78 2.87
CA ARG A 88 -0.52 11.12 3.46
C ARG A 88 -1.15 10.07 2.54
N TYR A 89 -0.97 10.25 1.22
CA TYR A 89 -1.31 9.23 0.21
C TYR A 89 -0.14 8.30 -0.07
N GLY A 90 1.00 8.53 0.63
CA GLY A 90 2.27 7.88 0.35
C GLY A 90 2.72 8.21 -1.06
N THR A 91 3.61 9.18 -1.22
CA THR A 91 4.46 9.30 -2.42
C THR A 91 5.55 8.23 -2.41
N TYR A 92 5.39 7.20 -1.56
CA TYR A 92 6.21 6.01 -1.67
C TYR A 92 5.99 5.46 -3.07
N THR A 93 7.07 5.33 -3.81
CA THR A 93 7.07 4.50 -5.00
C THR A 93 6.62 3.12 -4.54
N ARG A 94 5.35 2.80 -4.79
CA ARG A 94 4.78 1.53 -4.36
C ARG A 94 5.25 0.47 -5.32
N HIS A 95 5.95 -0.50 -4.80
CA HIS A 95 6.37 -1.65 -5.57
C HIS A 95 5.42 -2.81 -5.34
N ILE A 96 5.08 -3.48 -6.42
CA ILE A 96 4.23 -4.66 -6.40
C ILE A 96 5.07 -5.80 -6.95
N TYR A 97 5.22 -6.85 -6.16
CA TYR A 97 6.04 -8.00 -6.50
C TYR A 97 5.19 -9.26 -6.61
N LEU A 98 5.27 -9.94 -7.75
CA LEU A 98 4.80 -11.31 -7.87
C LEU A 98 5.98 -12.27 -7.61
N VAL A 99 6.01 -12.84 -6.41
CA VAL A 99 7.02 -13.82 -6.01
C VAL A 99 6.53 -15.20 -6.39
N TYR A 100 7.10 -15.80 -7.43
CA TYR A 100 6.67 -17.07 -7.97
C TYR A 100 7.81 -18.10 -7.98
N GLY A 101 7.45 -19.34 -8.19
CA GLY A 101 8.35 -20.49 -8.18
C GLY A 101 7.62 -21.74 -7.70
N CYS A 102 8.26 -22.88 -7.77
CA CYS A 102 7.67 -24.15 -7.40
C CYS A 102 7.25 -24.19 -5.91
N PRO A 103 6.30 -25.04 -5.50
CA PRO A 103 6.08 -25.28 -4.08
C PRO A 103 7.39 -25.66 -3.38
N LEU A 104 7.58 -25.16 -2.15
CA LEU A 104 8.81 -25.38 -1.36
C LEU A 104 10.09 -24.72 -1.92
N ALA A 105 10.01 -23.89 -2.96
CA ALA A 105 11.16 -23.13 -3.46
C ALA A 105 11.76 -22.12 -2.45
N GLY A 106 11.01 -21.73 -1.41
CA GLY A 106 11.48 -20.76 -0.43
C GLY A 106 10.85 -19.36 -0.57
N LYS A 107 9.79 -19.19 -1.38
CA LYS A 107 9.09 -17.92 -1.60
C LYS A 107 8.70 -17.18 -0.31
N LYS A 108 8.15 -17.91 0.67
CA LYS A 108 7.74 -17.34 1.95
C LYS A 108 8.93 -16.85 2.79
N THR A 109 10.03 -17.58 2.75
CA THR A 109 11.29 -17.18 3.41
C THR A 109 11.81 -15.91 2.76
N TYR A 110 11.88 -15.88 1.43
CA TYR A 110 12.28 -14.69 0.67
C TYR A 110 11.50 -13.44 1.07
N VAL A 111 10.15 -13.56 1.13
CA VAL A 111 9.27 -12.44 1.51
C VAL A 111 9.46 -12.09 2.99
N LYS A 112 9.55 -13.07 3.88
CA LYS A 112 9.75 -12.85 5.32
C LYS A 112 11.03 -12.04 5.61
N ASP A 113 12.11 -12.33 4.87
CA ASP A 113 13.41 -11.69 5.08
C ASP A 113 13.46 -10.24 4.54
N ARG A 114 12.50 -9.85 3.69
CA ARG A 114 12.49 -8.55 3.00
C ARG A 114 11.31 -7.65 3.36
N ALA A 115 10.19 -8.23 3.74
CA ALA A 115 9.00 -7.45 4.05
C ALA A 115 9.14 -6.72 5.39
N GLY A 116 8.91 -5.42 5.37
CA GLY A 116 8.82 -4.57 6.55
C GLY A 116 7.41 -4.51 7.15
N ILE A 117 7.28 -3.76 8.23
CA ILE A 117 6.01 -3.62 8.98
C ILE A 117 4.91 -2.88 8.19
N HIS A 118 5.28 -2.16 7.14
CA HIS A 118 4.36 -1.40 6.28
C HIS A 118 4.08 -2.09 4.95
N ASP A 119 4.53 -3.33 4.77
CA ASP A 119 4.35 -4.07 3.53
C ASP A 119 3.13 -4.98 3.58
N LEU A 120 2.43 -5.04 2.46
CA LEU A 120 1.28 -5.91 2.28
C LEU A 120 1.74 -7.28 1.76
N ILE A 121 1.37 -8.35 2.44
CA ILE A 121 1.69 -9.72 2.00
C ILE A 121 0.40 -10.46 1.67
N ILE A 122 0.26 -10.89 0.42
CA ILE A 122 -0.87 -11.72 -0.05
C ILE A 122 -0.36 -13.15 -0.25
N ASP A 123 -0.66 -14.00 0.72
CA ASP A 123 -0.30 -15.42 0.76
C ASP A 123 -1.56 -16.26 1.01
N ILE A 124 -1.87 -17.16 0.08
CA ILE A 124 -3.06 -18.02 0.15
C ILE A 124 -3.08 -18.86 1.44
N ASP A 125 -1.92 -19.35 1.88
CA ASP A 125 -1.86 -20.17 3.10
C ASP A 125 -2.16 -19.32 4.35
N ARG A 126 -1.73 -18.07 4.38
CA ARG A 126 -2.09 -17.11 5.46
C ARG A 126 -3.59 -16.78 5.43
N ILE A 127 -4.18 -16.63 4.24
CA ILE A 127 -5.62 -16.40 4.09
C ILE A 127 -6.39 -17.59 4.66
N TYR A 128 -6.03 -18.84 4.32
CA TYR A 128 -6.65 -20.03 4.90
C TYR A 128 -6.50 -20.08 6.42
N GLY A 129 -5.33 -19.75 6.97
CA GLY A 129 -5.11 -19.66 8.41
C GLY A 129 -5.94 -18.56 9.09
N CYS A 130 -6.27 -17.47 8.36
CA CYS A 130 -7.11 -16.39 8.88
C CYS A 130 -8.60 -16.76 8.93
N ILE A 131 -9.10 -17.48 7.91
CA ILE A 131 -10.54 -17.81 7.78
C ILE A 131 -10.93 -19.16 8.38
N SER A 132 -9.97 -19.93 8.90
CA SER A 132 -10.22 -21.24 9.51
C SER A 132 -9.33 -21.48 10.72
N ASN A 133 -9.73 -22.43 11.57
CA ASN A 133 -8.91 -22.91 12.67
C ASN A 133 -7.96 -24.06 12.30
N ASN A 134 -7.79 -24.32 10.99
CA ASN A 134 -6.91 -25.37 10.48
C ASN A 134 -5.47 -24.86 10.38
N PRO A 135 -4.46 -25.76 10.44
CA PRO A 135 -3.11 -25.40 10.02
C PRO A 135 -3.09 -24.82 8.60
N PRO A 136 -2.23 -23.84 8.30
CA PRO A 136 -2.24 -23.10 7.02
C PRO A 136 -2.14 -23.98 5.77
N TYR A 137 -1.57 -25.15 5.89
CA TYR A 137 -1.37 -26.08 4.77
C TYR A 137 -2.51 -27.09 4.60
N LEU A 138 -3.44 -27.17 5.57
CA LEU A 138 -4.64 -28.01 5.46
C LEU A 138 -5.78 -27.17 4.87
N LYS A 139 -5.91 -27.23 3.55
CA LYS A 139 -6.85 -26.41 2.77
C LYS A 139 -8.17 -27.13 2.58
N SER A 140 -9.23 -26.64 3.18
CA SER A 140 -10.59 -27.15 2.93
C SER A 140 -11.13 -26.59 1.60
N GLY A 141 -11.49 -27.48 0.68
CA GLY A 141 -12.14 -27.10 -0.58
C GLY A 141 -13.49 -26.36 -0.36
N ARG A 142 -14.16 -26.61 0.77
CA ARG A 142 -15.41 -25.91 1.13
C ARG A 142 -15.23 -24.42 1.43
N LEU A 143 -13.98 -23.99 1.73
CA LEU A 143 -13.65 -22.59 2.01
C LEU A 143 -13.06 -21.89 0.78
N TRP A 144 -13.09 -22.51 -0.38
CA TRP A 144 -12.52 -21.94 -1.61
C TRP A 144 -13.07 -20.55 -1.93
N ASP A 145 -14.40 -20.39 -1.94
CA ASP A 145 -15.04 -19.11 -2.28
C ASP A 145 -14.71 -18.03 -1.25
N CYS A 146 -14.69 -18.39 0.04
CA CYS A 146 -14.30 -17.46 1.11
C CYS A 146 -12.85 -17.00 0.95
N LYS A 147 -11.93 -17.94 0.67
CA LYS A 147 -10.52 -17.64 0.41
C LYS A 147 -10.37 -16.71 -0.81
N GLU A 148 -11.08 -17.01 -1.92
CA GLU A 148 -11.04 -16.16 -3.12
C GLU A 148 -11.64 -14.77 -2.87
N ALA A 149 -12.70 -14.64 -2.11
CA ALA A 149 -13.26 -13.34 -1.73
C ALA A 149 -12.24 -12.47 -0.98
N VAL A 150 -11.55 -13.03 0.02
CA VAL A 150 -10.51 -12.32 0.77
C VAL A 150 -9.33 -11.95 -0.13
N ARG A 151 -8.86 -12.90 -0.95
CA ARG A 151 -7.76 -12.67 -1.88
C ARG A 151 -8.09 -11.55 -2.87
N THR A 152 -9.27 -11.59 -3.45
CA THR A 152 -9.75 -10.57 -4.40
C THR A 152 -9.83 -9.19 -3.75
N ALA A 153 -10.36 -9.10 -2.53
CA ALA A 153 -10.41 -7.83 -1.79
C ALA A 153 -9.01 -7.25 -1.53
N LEU A 154 -8.03 -8.08 -1.19
CA LEU A 154 -6.64 -7.65 -1.01
C LEU A 154 -5.99 -7.22 -2.34
N LEU A 155 -6.22 -7.96 -3.42
CA LEU A 155 -5.75 -7.58 -4.75
C LEU A 155 -6.40 -6.28 -5.25
N ASP A 156 -7.67 -6.05 -4.93
CA ASP A 156 -8.36 -4.80 -5.22
C ASP A 156 -7.73 -3.61 -4.45
N CYS A 157 -7.30 -3.81 -3.21
CA CYS A 157 -6.52 -2.82 -2.48
C CYS A 157 -5.17 -2.51 -3.17
N VAL A 158 -4.51 -3.51 -3.75
CA VAL A 158 -3.27 -3.32 -4.51
C VAL A 158 -3.55 -2.55 -5.80
N LYS A 159 -4.53 -2.98 -6.59
CA LYS A 159 -4.92 -2.39 -7.89
C LYS A 159 -5.29 -0.91 -7.76
N HIS A 160 -6.08 -0.58 -6.75
CA HIS A 160 -6.54 0.80 -6.50
C HIS A 160 -5.67 1.55 -5.48
N LYS A 161 -4.51 1.01 -5.12
CA LYS A 161 -3.55 1.63 -4.19
C LYS A 161 -4.20 2.05 -2.86
N ARG A 162 -5.16 1.28 -2.35
CA ARG A 162 -5.83 1.55 -1.08
C ARG A 162 -4.92 1.18 0.10
N GLY A 163 -4.96 1.98 1.15
CA GLY A 163 -4.08 1.82 2.33
C GLY A 163 -2.73 2.54 2.16
N LYS A 164 -1.86 2.43 3.17
CA LYS A 164 -0.56 3.10 3.25
C LYS A 164 0.61 2.11 3.19
N TRP A 165 0.43 0.99 2.51
CA TRP A 165 1.50 0.02 2.30
C TRP A 165 2.58 0.56 1.35
N VAL A 166 3.83 0.14 1.55
CA VAL A 166 4.99 0.54 0.74
C VAL A 166 5.23 -0.48 -0.37
N ASN A 167 5.40 -1.75 -0.02
CA ASN A 167 5.53 -2.84 -0.97
C ASN A 167 4.35 -3.80 -0.83
N ALA A 168 3.94 -4.43 -1.93
CA ALA A 168 2.99 -5.52 -1.93
C ALA A 168 3.65 -6.77 -2.48
N PHE A 169 3.76 -7.80 -1.66
CA PHE A 169 4.30 -9.10 -2.05
C PHE A 169 3.16 -10.09 -2.26
N ILE A 170 2.95 -10.51 -3.50
CA ILE A 170 1.98 -11.53 -3.87
C ILE A 170 2.72 -12.85 -4.05
N ILE A 171 2.45 -13.83 -3.17
CA ILE A 171 3.08 -15.15 -3.25
C ILE A 171 2.29 -16.01 -4.22
N GLY A 172 2.86 -16.24 -5.39
CA GLY A 172 2.26 -16.99 -6.49
C GLY A 172 2.27 -18.49 -6.24
N GLY A 173 1.16 -19.14 -6.60
CA GLY A 173 1.03 -20.59 -6.66
C GLY A 173 1.35 -21.16 -8.06
N ASN A 174 0.89 -22.38 -8.33
CA ASN A 174 1.10 -23.07 -9.61
C ASN A 174 0.46 -22.37 -10.82
N ASP A 175 -0.50 -21.47 -10.60
CA ASP A 175 -1.11 -20.68 -11.68
C ASP A 175 -0.08 -19.78 -12.38
N TYR A 176 0.96 -19.40 -11.65
CA TYR A 176 2.04 -18.56 -12.17
C TYR A 176 3.26 -19.35 -12.68
N ALA A 177 3.17 -20.68 -12.80
CA ALA A 177 4.11 -21.47 -13.58
C ALA A 177 4.02 -21.10 -15.07
N TYR A 178 2.82 -20.78 -15.54
CA TYR A 178 2.56 -20.40 -16.92
C TYR A 178 2.90 -18.92 -17.20
N THR A 179 3.69 -18.66 -18.26
CA THR A 179 4.17 -17.32 -18.61
C THR A 179 3.04 -16.33 -18.85
N GLY A 180 2.02 -16.70 -19.61
CA GLY A 180 0.89 -15.83 -19.89
C GLY A 180 0.09 -15.41 -18.67
N SER A 181 0.09 -16.21 -17.60
CA SER A 181 -0.52 -15.80 -16.32
C SER A 181 0.30 -14.75 -15.60
N ARG A 182 1.64 -14.85 -15.65
CA ARG A 182 2.56 -13.85 -15.08
C ARG A 182 2.45 -12.53 -15.83
N GLU A 183 2.50 -12.56 -17.16
CA GLU A 183 2.39 -11.37 -18.01
C GLU A 183 1.06 -10.64 -17.79
N ARG A 184 -0.04 -11.39 -17.75
CA ARG A 184 -1.37 -10.83 -17.45
C ARG A 184 -1.40 -10.14 -16.10
N PHE A 185 -0.84 -10.78 -15.07
CA PHE A 185 -0.76 -10.19 -13.74
C PHE A 185 0.10 -8.93 -13.71
N CYS A 186 1.27 -8.95 -14.35
CA CYS A 186 2.16 -7.79 -14.45
C CYS A 186 1.48 -6.62 -15.16
N ASN A 187 0.78 -6.88 -16.27
CA ASN A 187 0.07 -5.84 -17.00
C ASN A 187 -1.11 -5.27 -16.21
N GLU A 188 -1.81 -6.09 -15.44
CA GLU A 188 -2.96 -5.65 -14.64
C GLU A 188 -2.58 -4.86 -13.41
N TYR A 189 -1.51 -5.25 -12.71
CA TYR A 189 -1.12 -4.68 -11.41
C TYR A 189 0.14 -3.82 -11.48
N GLY A 190 0.85 -3.78 -12.59
CA GLY A 190 2.17 -3.14 -12.68
C GLY A 190 3.22 -3.85 -11.82
N ALA A 191 3.15 -5.18 -11.73
CA ALA A 191 3.99 -5.95 -10.84
C ALA A 191 5.34 -6.30 -11.46
N GLU A 192 6.37 -6.31 -10.63
CA GLU A 192 7.69 -6.86 -10.93
C GLU A 192 7.72 -8.36 -10.60
N LEU A 193 8.39 -9.14 -11.44
CA LEU A 193 8.51 -10.60 -11.25
C LEU A 193 9.74 -10.93 -10.40
N ILE A 194 9.54 -11.74 -9.37
CA ILE A 194 10.63 -12.34 -8.58
C ILE A 194 10.49 -13.85 -8.68
N HIS A 195 11.38 -14.46 -9.43
CA HIS A 195 11.46 -15.93 -9.54
C HIS A 195 12.33 -16.49 -8.42
N ILE A 196 11.77 -17.41 -7.65
CA ILE A 196 12.55 -18.21 -6.69
C ILE A 196 12.80 -19.56 -7.33
N ASP A 197 13.97 -19.68 -7.90
CA ASP A 197 14.39 -20.88 -8.60
C ASP A 197 14.71 -22.03 -7.64
N THR A 198 14.29 -23.22 -8.01
CA THR A 198 14.57 -24.47 -7.28
C THR A 198 14.27 -25.63 -8.21
N ASP A 199 15.18 -26.56 -8.34
CA ASP A 199 14.98 -27.76 -9.10
C ASP A 199 13.96 -28.71 -8.45
N LYS A 200 13.44 -29.65 -9.25
CA LYS A 200 12.39 -30.58 -8.83
C LYS A 200 12.85 -31.50 -7.71
N GLU A 201 14.08 -31.99 -7.79
CA GLU A 201 14.64 -32.94 -6.81
C GLU A 201 14.78 -32.26 -5.44
N THR A 202 15.32 -31.07 -5.40
CA THR A 202 15.43 -30.25 -4.18
C THR A 202 14.05 -29.94 -3.57
N ALA A 203 13.05 -29.63 -4.40
CA ALA A 203 11.69 -29.36 -3.91
C ALA A 203 11.07 -30.61 -3.28
N LEU A 204 11.23 -31.78 -3.90
CA LEU A 204 10.75 -33.08 -3.39
C LEU A 204 11.51 -33.49 -2.11
N ALA A 205 12.82 -33.30 -2.07
CA ALA A 205 13.62 -33.57 -0.86
C ALA A 205 13.18 -32.71 0.33
N ARG A 206 12.94 -31.41 0.09
CA ARG A 206 12.36 -30.51 1.10
C ARG A 206 10.99 -30.96 1.56
N LEU A 207 10.13 -31.44 0.64
CA LEU A 207 8.81 -31.96 0.98
C LEU A 207 8.89 -33.17 1.90
N ALA A 208 9.83 -34.09 1.64
CA ALA A 208 10.03 -35.28 2.45
C ALA A 208 10.52 -34.95 3.89
N SER A 209 11.21 -33.84 4.08
CA SER A 209 11.73 -33.41 5.38
C SER A 209 10.77 -32.56 6.22
N VAL A 210 9.67 -32.10 5.63
CA VAL A 210 8.71 -31.21 6.29
C VAL A 210 7.78 -32.00 7.23
N GLN A 211 7.59 -31.45 8.44
CA GLN A 211 6.71 -32.02 9.48
C GLN A 211 5.64 -31.01 9.91
N ASP A 212 4.95 -30.35 8.96
CA ASP A 212 3.97 -29.28 9.24
C ASP A 212 2.51 -29.69 8.94
N GLY A 213 2.27 -30.99 8.76
CA GLY A 213 0.94 -31.54 8.55
C GLY A 213 0.39 -31.41 7.14
N ARG A 214 1.21 -30.99 6.16
CA ARG A 214 0.77 -30.98 4.75
C ARG A 214 0.67 -32.41 4.19
N ASP A 215 -0.25 -32.63 3.26
CA ASP A 215 -0.38 -33.88 2.52
C ASP A 215 0.77 -34.01 1.51
N ILE A 216 1.64 -35.00 1.75
CA ILE A 216 2.83 -35.23 0.89
C ILE A 216 2.41 -35.60 -0.52
N ALA A 217 1.36 -36.43 -0.69
CA ALA A 217 0.91 -36.88 -2.01
C ALA A 217 0.34 -35.68 -2.82
N GLU A 218 -0.46 -34.85 -2.18
CA GLU A 218 -1.01 -33.65 -2.80
C GLU A 218 0.09 -32.64 -3.20
N TYR A 219 1.04 -32.38 -2.33
CA TYR A 219 2.14 -31.46 -2.63
C TYR A 219 3.12 -32.03 -3.66
N THR A 220 3.33 -33.35 -3.70
CA THR A 220 4.07 -33.98 -4.79
C THR A 220 3.41 -33.74 -6.14
N LYS A 221 2.07 -33.86 -6.20
CA LYS A 221 1.30 -33.53 -7.40
C LYS A 221 1.45 -32.05 -7.79
N TYR A 222 1.42 -31.14 -6.82
CA TYR A 222 1.62 -29.72 -7.11
C TYR A 222 3.01 -29.41 -7.65
N ILE A 223 4.06 -30.03 -7.11
CA ILE A 223 5.43 -29.88 -7.61
C ILE A 223 5.52 -30.40 -9.04
N ASN A 224 5.05 -31.61 -9.32
CA ASN A 224 5.07 -32.17 -10.66
C ASN A 224 4.32 -31.27 -11.65
N THR A 225 3.11 -30.84 -11.32
CA THR A 225 2.30 -29.95 -12.17
C THR A 225 3.01 -28.61 -12.45
N TYR A 226 3.79 -28.08 -11.50
CA TYR A 226 4.57 -26.87 -11.74
C TYR A 226 5.61 -27.05 -12.84
N PHE A 227 6.42 -28.13 -12.75
CA PHE A 227 7.47 -28.41 -13.73
C PHE A 227 6.92 -28.80 -15.09
N ASP A 228 5.80 -29.54 -15.14
CA ASP A 228 5.12 -29.86 -16.39
C ASP A 228 4.64 -28.60 -17.15
N ARG A 229 4.18 -27.58 -16.41
CA ARG A 229 3.74 -26.29 -16.97
C ARG A 229 4.87 -25.35 -17.38
N LEU A 230 6.07 -25.53 -16.85
CA LEU A 230 7.24 -24.74 -17.27
C LEU A 230 7.74 -25.15 -18.65
N GLN A 231 7.40 -26.35 -19.14
CA GLN A 231 7.86 -26.89 -20.43
C GLN A 231 6.97 -26.46 -21.61
N ILE A 232 5.90 -25.73 -21.33
CA ILE A 232 4.93 -25.22 -22.31
C ILE A 232 5.12 -23.69 -22.45
#